data_e784c4adf68acfecf529666b81bcd71f
#
_entry.id   e784c4adf68acfecf529666b81bcd71f
#
_cell.length_a   1.000
_cell.length_b   1.000
_cell.length_c   1.000
_cell.angle_alpha   90.00
_cell.angle_beta   90.00
_cell.angle_gamma   90.00
#
_symmetry.space_group_name_H-M   'P 1'
#
loop_
_entity.id
_entity.type
_entity.pdbx_description
1 polymer ?
#
loop_
_entity_poly.entity_id
_entity_poly.type
_entity_poly.pdbx_seq_one_letter_code
_entity_poly.pdbx_strand_id
1 'polypeptide(L)'
;MKNSIKKILIAHSSNDLYGASKVIISIVDIFIKNGFKVYLILPNNGPLNNHEIIKKTNLKIINLGVFRKKYFNFFGFISRLYFIIKSSLYIKNFLKRNQIDLVYTNTSTLISPSIAAKFAGIKSIFHIHEIPDGNFIYVRFITTFLNFFAKDVICVSESVYNFWTKNALKKSKAKIIYNGFNIKKSKSITLNRDKIVFTNISRIIPYKGHSLLIRIFDMLCKK
;
A
#
# COMPACT_ATOMS: atom_id res chain seq x y z
N MET A 1 12.13 24.80 -17.61
CA MET A 1 10.71 24.48 -17.34
C MET A 1 10.66 23.11 -16.66
N LYS A 2 10.18 23.00 -15.42
CA LYS A 2 9.91 21.70 -14.78
C LYS A 2 8.78 21.03 -15.56
N ASN A 3 9.06 19.96 -16.30
CA ASN A 3 8.01 19.15 -16.91
C ASN A 3 7.05 18.68 -15.80
N SER A 4 5.84 19.22 -15.80
CA SER A 4 4.82 18.80 -14.85
C SER A 4 4.45 17.34 -15.15
N ILE A 5 4.48 16.48 -14.14
CA ILE A 5 4.06 15.09 -14.28
C ILE A 5 2.57 15.07 -14.64
N LYS A 6 2.26 14.53 -15.83
CA LYS A 6 0.88 14.48 -16.35
C LYS A 6 0.27 13.07 -16.30
N LYS A 7 1.10 12.02 -16.30
CA LYS A 7 0.66 10.63 -16.36
C LYS A 7 1.34 9.81 -15.26
N ILE A 8 0.55 9.16 -14.42
CA ILE A 8 1.05 8.38 -13.31
C ILE A 8 0.54 6.94 -13.39
N LEU A 9 1.44 5.97 -13.15
CA LEU A 9 1.08 4.60 -12.90
C LEU A 9 1.05 4.33 -11.40
N ILE A 10 -0.10 3.93 -10.88
CA ILE A 10 -0.26 3.45 -9.50
C ILE A 10 -0.34 1.94 -9.53
N ALA A 11 0.44 1.26 -8.68
CA ALA A 11 0.39 -0.19 -8.52
C ALA A 11 0.04 -0.54 -7.08
N HIS A 12 -0.95 -1.41 -6.88
CA HIS A 12 -1.41 -1.85 -5.57
C HIS A 12 -1.45 -3.39 -5.47
N SER A 13 -1.16 -3.93 -4.28
CA SER A 13 -0.92 -5.37 -4.08
C SER A 13 -2.17 -6.19 -3.77
N SER A 14 -3.32 -5.56 -3.63
CA SER A 14 -4.58 -6.22 -3.30
C SER A 14 -5.76 -5.54 -4.01
N ASN A 15 -6.88 -6.25 -4.07
CA ASN A 15 -8.12 -5.73 -4.62
C ASN A 15 -9.26 -5.99 -3.62
N ASP A 16 -9.14 -5.33 -2.47
CA ASP A 16 -10.08 -5.37 -1.35
C ASP A 16 -10.50 -3.93 -0.99
N LEU A 17 -11.30 -3.76 0.06
CA LEU A 17 -11.71 -2.44 0.59
C LEU A 17 -11.16 -2.18 2.00
N TYR A 18 -10.01 -2.77 2.34
CA TYR A 18 -9.34 -2.53 3.62
C TYR A 18 -8.52 -1.23 3.62
N GLY A 19 -7.83 -0.96 4.73
CA GLY A 19 -7.18 0.32 4.98
C GLY A 19 -6.29 0.84 3.85
N ALA A 20 -5.32 0.04 3.38
CA ALA A 20 -4.42 0.45 2.31
C ALA A 20 -5.16 0.70 0.97
N SER A 21 -6.22 -0.07 0.68
CA SER A 21 -7.04 0.12 -0.51
C SER A 21 -7.91 1.38 -0.42
N LYS A 22 -8.41 1.73 0.78
CA LYS A 22 -9.10 3.01 1.01
C LYS A 22 -8.17 4.20 0.79
N VAL A 23 -6.92 4.08 1.22
CA VAL A 23 -5.91 5.12 0.97
C VAL A 23 -5.64 5.28 -0.53
N ILE A 24 -5.56 4.18 -1.29
CA ILE A 24 -5.40 4.25 -2.76
C ILE A 24 -6.55 4.99 -3.42
N ILE A 25 -7.79 4.78 -3.00
CA ILE A 25 -8.94 5.53 -3.53
C ILE A 25 -8.72 7.04 -3.35
N SER A 26 -8.32 7.46 -2.14
CA SER A 26 -8.05 8.87 -1.85
C SER A 26 -6.88 9.43 -2.68
N ILE A 27 -5.82 8.67 -2.85
CA ILE A 27 -4.65 9.06 -3.64
C ILE A 27 -5.03 9.21 -5.13
N VAL A 28 -5.77 8.25 -5.68
CA VAL A 28 -6.26 8.30 -7.07
C VAL A 28 -7.15 9.53 -7.26
N ASP A 29 -8.06 9.81 -6.35
CA ASP A 29 -8.94 10.99 -6.40
C ASP A 29 -8.13 12.30 -6.40
N ILE A 30 -7.12 12.41 -5.52
CA ILE A 30 -6.23 13.56 -5.46
C ILE A 30 -5.48 13.75 -6.79
N PHE A 31 -4.93 12.70 -7.38
CA PHE A 31 -4.23 12.82 -8.65
C PHE A 31 -5.15 13.23 -9.79
N ILE A 32 -6.36 12.64 -9.88
CA ILE A 32 -7.35 13.00 -10.89
C ILE A 32 -7.78 14.47 -10.74
N LYS A 33 -8.08 14.92 -9.53
CA LYS A 33 -8.47 16.31 -9.24
C LYS A 33 -7.38 17.32 -9.58
N ASN A 34 -6.12 16.91 -9.54
CA ASN A 34 -4.98 17.73 -9.94
C ASN A 34 -4.59 17.56 -11.43
N GLY A 35 -5.47 17.01 -12.25
CA GLY A 35 -5.30 16.93 -13.70
C GLY A 35 -4.37 15.80 -14.19
N PHE A 36 -4.01 14.85 -13.33
CA PHE A 36 -3.19 13.72 -13.74
C PHE A 36 -4.02 12.64 -14.43
N LYS A 37 -3.51 12.08 -15.52
CA LYS A 37 -4.05 10.85 -16.09
C LYS A 37 -3.52 9.66 -15.29
N VAL A 38 -4.42 8.97 -14.59
CA VAL A 38 -4.07 7.87 -13.70
C VAL A 38 -4.27 6.53 -14.40
N TYR A 39 -3.22 5.72 -14.40
CA TYR A 39 -3.22 4.30 -14.75
C TYR A 39 -3.12 3.50 -13.45
N LEU A 40 -3.95 2.50 -13.28
CA LEU A 40 -3.96 1.66 -12.07
C LEU A 40 -3.71 0.20 -12.45
N ILE A 41 -2.79 -0.45 -11.73
CA ILE A 41 -2.55 -1.88 -11.85
C ILE A 41 -2.92 -2.58 -10.54
N LEU A 42 -3.77 -3.60 -10.64
CA LEU A 42 -4.19 -4.48 -9.55
C LEU A 42 -3.85 -5.93 -9.87
N PRO A 43 -3.63 -6.81 -8.87
CA PRO A 43 -3.16 -8.19 -9.10
C PRO A 43 -4.25 -9.14 -9.57
N ASN A 44 -5.51 -8.84 -9.33
CA ASN A 44 -6.70 -9.66 -9.62
C ASN A 44 -7.95 -8.80 -9.67
N ASN A 45 -9.07 -9.37 -10.08
CA ASN A 45 -10.39 -8.75 -9.96
C ASN A 45 -10.87 -8.77 -8.49
N GLY A 46 -11.64 -7.75 -8.09
CA GLY A 46 -12.18 -7.64 -6.74
C GLY A 46 -13.02 -6.38 -6.53
N PRO A 47 -13.47 -6.14 -5.29
CA PRO A 47 -14.43 -5.08 -4.99
C PRO A 47 -13.91 -3.66 -5.27
N LEU A 48 -12.59 -3.44 -5.23
CA LEU A 48 -12.01 -2.13 -5.52
C LEU A 48 -12.29 -1.67 -6.95
N ASN A 49 -12.40 -2.61 -7.93
CA ASN A 49 -12.73 -2.30 -9.32
C ASN A 49 -14.06 -1.54 -9.46
N ASN A 50 -15.01 -1.80 -8.56
CA ASN A 50 -16.37 -1.26 -8.64
C ASN A 50 -16.48 0.14 -8.05
N HIS A 51 -15.44 0.63 -7.38
CA HIS A 51 -15.45 1.96 -6.78
C HIS A 51 -15.44 3.05 -7.85
N GLU A 52 -16.32 4.07 -7.73
CA GLU A 52 -16.52 5.12 -8.71
C GLU A 52 -15.23 5.86 -9.12
N ILE A 53 -14.37 6.16 -8.15
CA ILE A 53 -13.09 6.83 -8.41
C ILE A 53 -12.15 5.92 -9.20
N ILE A 54 -12.14 4.62 -8.90
CA ILE A 54 -11.29 3.65 -9.61
C ILE A 54 -11.76 3.46 -11.05
N LYS A 55 -13.07 3.48 -11.31
CA LYS A 55 -13.62 3.44 -12.67
C LYS A 55 -13.16 4.60 -13.56
N LYS A 56 -12.74 5.72 -12.98
CA LYS A 56 -12.16 6.86 -13.72
C LYS A 56 -10.70 6.65 -14.14
N THR A 57 -10.06 5.56 -13.71
CA THR A 57 -8.68 5.24 -14.05
C THR A 57 -8.58 4.34 -15.27
N ASN A 58 -7.39 4.29 -15.88
CA ASN A 58 -7.05 3.25 -16.86
C ASN A 58 -6.60 1.99 -16.12
N LEU A 59 -7.59 1.18 -15.67
CA LEU A 59 -7.35 -0.04 -14.89
C LEU A 59 -6.80 -1.18 -15.74
N LYS A 60 -5.78 -1.87 -15.21
CA LYS A 60 -5.23 -3.12 -15.74
C LYS A 60 -5.13 -4.16 -14.62
N ILE A 61 -5.50 -5.39 -14.93
CA ILE A 61 -5.36 -6.53 -14.02
C ILE A 61 -4.19 -7.38 -14.49
N ILE A 62 -3.16 -7.51 -13.62
CA ILE A 62 -1.93 -8.23 -13.95
C ILE A 62 -1.43 -8.94 -12.69
N ASN A 63 -1.07 -10.21 -12.80
CA ASN A 63 -0.42 -10.91 -11.70
C ASN A 63 0.98 -10.32 -11.46
N LEU A 64 1.14 -9.60 -10.36
CA LEU A 64 2.34 -8.82 -10.04
C LEU A 64 3.41 -9.61 -9.26
N GLY A 65 3.16 -10.88 -8.94
CA GLY A 65 4.11 -11.67 -8.15
C GLY A 65 4.37 -11.08 -6.76
N VAL A 66 3.30 -10.64 -6.06
CA VAL A 66 3.42 -10.00 -4.73
C VAL A 66 4.23 -10.84 -3.77
N PHE A 67 5.25 -10.23 -3.13
CA PHE A 67 6.23 -10.89 -2.29
C PHE A 67 5.73 -10.96 -0.83
N ARG A 68 4.99 -12.04 -0.48
CA ARG A 68 4.41 -12.24 0.86
C ARG A 68 5.00 -13.49 1.54
N LYS A 69 5.16 -13.45 2.87
CA LYS A 69 5.72 -14.53 3.70
C LYS A 69 5.11 -15.92 3.41
N LYS A 70 3.81 -16.01 3.11
CA LYS A 70 3.14 -17.28 2.80
C LYS A 70 3.66 -18.01 1.55
N TYR A 71 4.45 -17.35 0.72
CA TYR A 71 5.05 -17.94 -0.50
C TYR A 71 6.53 -18.29 -0.33
N PHE A 72 7.06 -18.29 0.90
CA PHE A 72 8.45 -18.65 1.19
C PHE A 72 8.65 -20.17 1.31
N ASN A 73 8.10 -20.93 0.37
CA ASN A 73 8.53 -22.29 0.05
C ASN A 73 9.19 -22.29 -1.33
N PHE A 74 9.93 -23.36 -1.65
CA PHE A 74 10.74 -23.43 -2.88
C PHE A 74 9.91 -23.15 -4.15
N PHE A 75 8.79 -23.85 -4.33
CA PHE A 75 7.93 -23.64 -5.49
C PHE A 75 7.23 -22.27 -5.50
N GLY A 76 6.82 -21.80 -4.37
CA GLY A 76 6.23 -20.46 -4.21
C GLY A 76 7.21 -19.36 -4.56
N PHE A 77 8.47 -19.50 -4.16
CA PHE A 77 9.53 -18.55 -4.49
C PHE A 77 9.81 -18.49 -5.99
N ILE A 78 10.00 -19.65 -6.65
CA ILE A 78 10.20 -19.73 -8.09
C ILE A 78 9.01 -19.12 -8.85
N SER A 79 7.79 -19.49 -8.45
CA SER A 79 6.57 -18.91 -9.03
C SER A 79 6.52 -17.38 -8.90
N ARG A 80 6.88 -16.84 -7.73
CA ARG A 80 6.92 -15.38 -7.53
C ARG A 80 7.98 -14.71 -8.38
N LEU A 81 9.16 -15.29 -8.47
CA LEU A 81 10.25 -14.79 -9.32
C LEU A 81 9.82 -14.73 -10.79
N TYR A 82 9.20 -15.79 -11.30
CA TYR A 82 8.65 -15.82 -12.65
C TYR A 82 7.64 -14.68 -12.89
N PHE A 83 6.66 -14.52 -11.98
CA PHE A 83 5.66 -13.46 -12.13
C PHE A 83 6.26 -12.05 -11.97
N ILE A 84 7.25 -11.86 -11.11
CA ILE A 84 7.98 -10.60 -10.97
C ILE A 84 8.70 -10.24 -12.27
N ILE A 85 9.43 -11.17 -12.87
CA ILE A 85 10.13 -10.93 -14.15
C ILE A 85 9.12 -10.63 -15.25
N LYS A 86 8.11 -11.50 -15.43
CA LYS A 86 7.08 -11.34 -16.45
C LYS A 86 6.33 -10.01 -16.33
N SER A 87 5.89 -9.66 -15.12
CA SER A 87 5.20 -8.40 -14.89
C SER A 87 6.11 -7.18 -15.04
N SER A 88 7.39 -7.27 -14.65
CA SER A 88 8.34 -6.19 -14.84
C SER A 88 8.57 -5.87 -16.31
N LEU A 89 8.72 -6.89 -17.16
CA LEU A 89 8.87 -6.71 -18.61
C LEU A 89 7.60 -6.11 -19.24
N TYR A 90 6.43 -6.64 -18.87
CA TYR A 90 5.15 -6.09 -19.33
C TYR A 90 4.99 -4.62 -18.93
N ILE A 91 5.20 -4.30 -17.64
CA ILE A 91 5.05 -2.95 -17.11
C ILE A 91 6.07 -2.02 -17.76
N LYS A 92 7.33 -2.42 -17.95
CA LYS A 92 8.34 -1.61 -18.65
C LYS A 92 7.85 -1.16 -20.03
N ASN A 93 7.31 -2.09 -20.83
CA ASN A 93 6.78 -1.79 -22.15
C ASN A 93 5.53 -0.88 -22.06
N PHE A 94 4.66 -1.16 -21.07
CA PHE A 94 3.47 -0.35 -20.79
C PHE A 94 3.85 1.11 -20.43
N LEU A 95 4.85 1.30 -19.57
CA LEU A 95 5.35 2.62 -19.17
C LEU A 95 5.81 3.44 -20.37
N LYS A 96 6.59 2.84 -21.26
CA LYS A 96 7.11 3.49 -22.48
C LYS A 96 5.98 3.83 -23.46
N ARG A 97 5.11 2.85 -23.78
CA ARG A 97 4.00 3.04 -24.74
C ARG A 97 3.00 4.11 -24.30
N ASN A 98 2.75 4.23 -22.99
CA ASN A 98 1.80 5.21 -22.45
C ASN A 98 2.47 6.51 -22.04
N GLN A 99 3.80 6.62 -22.17
CA GLN A 99 4.58 7.81 -21.74
C GLN A 99 4.31 8.17 -20.29
N ILE A 100 4.46 7.20 -19.38
CA ILE A 100 4.24 7.40 -17.94
C ILE A 100 5.41 8.19 -17.37
N ASP A 101 5.13 9.22 -16.56
CA ASP A 101 6.11 10.10 -15.96
C ASP A 101 6.57 9.64 -14.57
N LEU A 102 5.70 8.93 -13.84
CA LEU A 102 5.94 8.48 -12.47
C LEU A 102 5.28 7.14 -12.20
N VAL A 103 5.98 6.27 -11.47
CA VAL A 103 5.42 5.04 -10.90
C VAL A 103 5.23 5.22 -9.39
N TYR A 104 4.04 4.92 -8.90
CA TYR A 104 3.66 4.97 -7.49
C TYR A 104 3.27 3.58 -7.01
N THR A 105 4.01 3.02 -6.08
CA THR A 105 3.82 1.67 -5.56
C THR A 105 3.29 1.72 -4.13
N ASN A 106 2.07 1.23 -3.91
CA ASN A 106 1.38 1.30 -2.63
C ASN A 106 1.56 0.00 -1.82
N THR A 107 2.73 -0.24 -1.34
CA THR A 107 3.16 -1.30 -0.39
C THR A 107 4.65 -1.61 -0.58
N SER A 108 5.31 -2.14 0.44
CA SER A 108 6.71 -2.60 0.35
C SER A 108 6.85 -3.95 -0.36
N THR A 109 5.77 -4.73 -0.44
CA THR A 109 5.78 -6.12 -0.95
C THR A 109 5.67 -6.24 -2.48
N LEU A 110 5.51 -5.13 -3.19
CA LEU A 110 5.29 -5.08 -4.63
C LEU A 110 6.50 -4.48 -5.33
N ILE A 111 7.38 -5.33 -5.86
CA ILE A 111 8.68 -4.91 -6.37
C ILE A 111 8.72 -4.72 -7.90
N SER A 112 7.91 -5.46 -8.65
CA SER A 112 7.94 -5.46 -10.13
C SER A 112 7.69 -4.10 -10.78
N PRO A 113 6.79 -3.20 -10.29
CA PRO A 113 6.60 -1.89 -10.92
C PRO A 113 7.82 -1.00 -10.85
N SER A 114 8.56 -1.07 -9.72
CA SER A 114 9.76 -0.25 -9.54
C SER A 114 10.97 -0.78 -10.29
N ILE A 115 11.07 -2.11 -10.45
CA ILE A 115 12.04 -2.72 -11.39
C ILE A 115 11.76 -2.21 -12.81
N ALA A 116 10.51 -2.28 -13.26
CA ALA A 116 10.10 -1.80 -14.57
C ALA A 116 10.40 -0.31 -14.78
N ALA A 117 10.11 0.51 -13.76
CA ALA A 117 10.38 1.95 -13.77
C ALA A 117 11.89 2.23 -13.93
N LYS A 118 12.73 1.55 -13.16
CA LYS A 118 14.20 1.70 -13.24
C LYS A 118 14.71 1.40 -14.64
N PHE A 119 14.28 0.27 -15.24
CA PHE A 119 14.67 -0.11 -16.60
C PHE A 119 14.01 0.72 -17.71
N ALA A 120 12.98 1.49 -17.38
CA ALA A 120 12.39 2.47 -18.30
C ALA A 120 12.96 3.88 -18.15
N GLY A 121 13.85 4.13 -17.18
CA GLY A 121 14.38 5.45 -16.86
C GLY A 121 13.37 6.37 -16.14
N ILE A 122 12.33 5.79 -15.51
CA ILE A 122 11.23 6.51 -14.85
C ILE A 122 11.41 6.46 -13.34
N LYS A 123 11.11 7.57 -12.65
CA LYS A 123 11.16 7.65 -11.19
C LYS A 123 10.06 6.79 -10.57
N SER A 124 10.37 6.12 -9.46
CA SER A 124 9.39 5.38 -8.68
C SER A 124 9.35 5.85 -7.22
N ILE A 125 8.15 5.94 -6.66
CA ILE A 125 7.88 6.28 -5.26
C ILE A 125 7.19 5.08 -4.62
N PHE A 126 7.61 4.73 -3.40
CA PHE A 126 6.92 3.77 -2.56
C PHE A 126 6.10 4.47 -1.49
N HIS A 127 4.91 3.95 -1.22
CA HIS A 127 4.09 4.34 -0.08
C HIS A 127 3.88 3.12 0.80
N ILE A 128 4.46 3.13 2.00
CA ILE A 128 4.54 1.97 2.89
C ILE A 128 3.59 2.17 4.06
N HIS A 129 2.70 1.20 4.25
CA HIS A 129 1.66 1.17 5.28
C HIS A 129 1.95 0.16 6.39
N GLU A 130 2.90 -0.73 6.16
CA GLU A 130 3.12 -1.91 6.98
C GLU A 130 4.49 -1.93 7.64
N ILE A 131 4.52 -2.51 8.84
CA ILE A 131 5.71 -3.04 9.49
C ILE A 131 5.60 -4.55 9.32
N PRO A 132 6.48 -5.20 8.54
CA PRO A 132 6.35 -6.63 8.29
C PRO A 132 6.71 -7.44 9.54
N ASP A 133 5.91 -8.45 9.86
CA ASP A 133 6.27 -9.52 10.79
C ASP A 133 7.30 -10.44 10.12
N GLY A 134 8.51 -9.95 9.93
CA GLY A 134 9.48 -10.59 9.08
C GLY A 134 10.75 -11.01 9.78
N ASN A 135 11.34 -12.10 9.28
CA ASN A 135 12.71 -12.43 9.48
C ASN A 135 13.60 -11.25 9.04
N PHE A 136 14.69 -11.00 9.78
CA PHE A 136 15.67 -9.96 9.49
C PHE A 136 16.17 -9.99 8.02
N ILE A 137 16.38 -11.17 7.44
CA ILE A 137 16.81 -11.34 6.04
C ILE A 137 15.79 -10.74 5.07
N TYR A 138 14.49 -10.99 5.29
CA TYR A 138 13.42 -10.41 4.46
C TYR A 138 13.40 -8.88 4.55
N VAL A 139 13.45 -8.35 5.76
CA VAL A 139 13.46 -6.89 5.98
C VAL A 139 14.68 -6.27 5.30
N ARG A 140 15.86 -6.87 5.46
CA ARG A 140 17.11 -6.40 4.85
C ARG A 140 17.04 -6.43 3.32
N PHE A 141 16.48 -7.47 2.75
CA PHE A 141 16.28 -7.58 1.30
C PHE A 141 15.37 -6.45 0.80
N ILE A 142 14.19 -6.25 1.41
CA ILE A 142 13.27 -5.18 1.00
C ILE A 142 13.91 -3.80 1.17
N THR A 143 14.62 -3.55 2.27
CA THR A 143 15.28 -2.26 2.50
C THR A 143 16.35 -1.96 1.46
N THR A 144 17.16 -2.95 1.12
CA THR A 144 18.18 -2.82 0.06
C THR A 144 17.51 -2.54 -1.28
N PHE A 145 16.41 -3.24 -1.58
CA PHE A 145 15.61 -3.00 -2.77
C PHE A 145 15.05 -1.57 -2.82
N LEU A 146 14.45 -1.08 -1.73
CA LEU A 146 13.94 0.29 -1.63
C LEU A 146 15.06 1.32 -1.84
N ASN A 147 16.23 1.11 -1.24
CA ASN A 147 17.37 1.99 -1.40
C ASN A 147 17.87 2.07 -2.85
N PHE A 148 17.74 1.00 -3.61
CA PHE A 148 18.24 0.93 -4.99
C PHE A 148 17.18 1.41 -6.01
N PHE A 149 15.94 0.99 -5.87
CA PHE A 149 14.90 1.20 -6.86
C PHE A 149 13.99 2.41 -6.58
N ALA A 150 13.79 2.81 -5.32
CA ALA A 150 12.96 3.96 -5.00
C ALA A 150 13.72 5.29 -5.16
N LYS A 151 13.03 6.29 -5.72
CA LYS A 151 13.46 7.69 -5.62
C LYS A 151 13.14 8.24 -4.23
N ASP A 152 11.90 8.06 -3.78
CA ASP A 152 11.40 8.44 -2.46
C ASP A 152 10.56 7.30 -1.87
N VAL A 153 10.53 7.23 -0.54
CA VAL A 153 9.73 6.28 0.25
C VAL A 153 8.87 7.08 1.22
N ILE A 154 7.56 7.02 1.04
CA ILE A 154 6.58 7.61 1.94
C ILE A 154 6.21 6.59 3.02
N CYS A 155 6.33 6.97 4.27
CA CYS A 155 5.92 6.18 5.44
C CYS A 155 4.66 6.83 6.04
N VAL A 156 3.62 6.02 6.30
CA VAL A 156 2.32 6.54 6.78
C VAL A 156 2.32 7.00 8.25
N SER A 157 3.38 6.70 8.98
CA SER A 157 3.53 7.08 10.39
C SER A 157 5.00 7.11 10.81
N GLU A 158 5.27 7.73 11.97
CA GLU A 158 6.59 7.69 12.60
C GLU A 158 7.05 6.27 12.94
N SER A 159 6.13 5.41 13.38
CA SER A 159 6.45 4.00 13.67
C SER A 159 6.95 3.27 12.44
N VAL A 160 6.29 3.45 11.29
CA VAL A 160 6.72 2.88 10.00
C VAL A 160 8.06 3.47 9.58
N TYR A 161 8.22 4.79 9.64
CA TYR A 161 9.47 5.47 9.31
C TYR A 161 10.64 4.98 10.17
N ASN A 162 10.45 4.95 11.50
CA ASN A 162 11.47 4.51 12.44
C ASN A 162 11.85 3.04 12.23
N PHE A 163 10.88 2.16 11.99
CA PHE A 163 11.15 0.77 11.68
C PHE A 163 12.08 0.63 10.45
N TRP A 164 11.70 1.23 9.33
CA TRP A 164 12.45 1.08 8.08
C TRP A 164 13.82 1.76 8.14
N THR A 165 13.94 2.93 8.76
CA THR A 165 15.23 3.64 8.89
C THR A 165 16.18 2.96 9.87
N LYS A 166 15.68 2.36 10.96
CA LYS A 166 16.47 1.48 11.84
C LYS A 166 16.96 0.22 11.11
N ASN A 167 16.23 -0.26 10.12
CA ASN A 167 16.60 -1.37 9.26
C ASN A 167 17.33 -0.93 7.97
N ALA A 168 18.09 0.16 8.04
CA ALA A 168 18.98 0.68 7.02
C ALA A 168 18.33 1.27 5.76
N LEU A 169 17.06 1.69 5.81
CA LEU A 169 16.51 2.58 4.79
C LEU A 169 17.18 3.96 4.92
N LYS A 170 17.68 4.50 3.81
CA LYS A 170 18.33 5.81 3.78
C LYS A 170 17.34 6.91 4.18
N LYS A 171 17.65 7.65 5.24
CA LYS A 171 16.81 8.76 5.76
C LYS A 171 16.55 9.83 4.70
N SER A 172 17.52 10.08 3.81
CA SER A 172 17.38 11.03 2.70
C SER A 172 16.29 10.67 1.68
N LYS A 173 15.85 9.41 1.66
CA LYS A 173 14.76 8.93 0.80
C LYS A 173 13.43 8.80 1.53
N ALA A 174 13.45 8.65 2.84
CA ALA A 174 12.27 8.40 3.66
C ALA A 174 11.58 9.71 4.06
N LYS A 175 10.27 9.76 3.92
CA LYS A 175 9.42 10.90 4.32
C LYS A 175 8.19 10.39 5.04
N ILE A 176 7.74 11.13 6.05
CA ILE A 176 6.49 10.83 6.75
C ILE A 176 5.38 11.64 6.10
N ILE A 177 4.33 10.95 5.63
CA ILE A 177 3.08 11.56 5.19
C ILE A 177 1.95 10.74 5.78
N TYR A 178 1.23 11.32 6.73
CA TYR A 178 0.11 10.66 7.39
C TYR A 178 -1.07 10.47 6.43
N ASN A 179 -1.80 9.38 6.61
CA ASN A 179 -3.04 9.16 5.88
C ASN A 179 -4.09 10.20 6.30
N GLY A 180 -4.66 10.90 5.32
CA GLY A 180 -5.78 11.79 5.53
C GLY A 180 -7.12 11.08 5.33
N PHE A 181 -8.14 11.50 6.09
CA PHE A 181 -9.51 11.04 5.95
C PHE A 181 -10.45 12.24 5.82
N ASN A 182 -11.39 12.15 4.89
CA ASN A 182 -12.45 13.14 4.79
C ASN A 182 -13.55 12.79 5.80
N ILE A 183 -13.56 13.48 6.94
CA ILE A 183 -14.54 13.26 7.99
C ILE A 183 -15.79 14.05 7.64
N LYS A 184 -16.86 13.36 7.25
CA LYS A 184 -18.20 13.98 7.18
C LYS A 184 -18.67 14.24 8.62
N LYS A 185 -19.07 15.47 8.92
CA LYS A 185 -19.74 15.78 10.20
C LYS A 185 -20.96 14.88 10.34
N SER A 186 -20.96 13.99 11.29
CA SER A 186 -22.16 13.23 11.67
C SER A 186 -23.02 14.11 12.58
N LYS A 187 -24.33 13.88 12.57
CA LYS A 187 -25.22 14.48 13.57
C LYS A 187 -24.76 13.99 14.94
N SER A 188 -24.72 14.89 15.92
CA SER A 188 -24.44 14.53 17.31
C SER A 188 -25.48 13.50 17.78
N ILE A 189 -25.01 12.33 18.18
CA ILE A 189 -25.87 11.35 18.83
C ILE A 189 -25.86 11.73 20.31
N THR A 190 -27.05 11.97 20.87
CA THR A 190 -27.21 12.13 22.31
C THR A 190 -26.94 10.78 22.97
N LEU A 191 -25.77 10.67 23.61
CA LEU A 191 -25.43 9.45 24.34
C LEU A 191 -26.24 9.44 25.66
N ASN A 192 -26.93 8.32 25.94
CA ASN A 192 -27.48 8.08 27.26
C ASN A 192 -26.30 7.93 28.22
N ARG A 193 -26.21 8.83 29.23
CA ARG A 193 -25.09 8.91 30.18
C ARG A 193 -25.16 7.87 31.31
N ASP A 194 -26.23 7.08 31.37
CA ASP A 194 -26.41 6.10 32.45
C ASP A 194 -25.62 4.82 32.24
N LYS A 195 -25.01 4.65 31.06
CA LYS A 195 -24.21 3.46 30.71
C LYS A 195 -22.97 3.84 29.97
N ILE A 196 -21.84 3.22 30.35
CA ILE A 196 -20.60 3.30 29.58
C ILE A 196 -20.62 2.19 28.51
N VAL A 197 -20.57 2.58 27.25
CA VAL A 197 -20.57 1.65 26.11
C VAL A 197 -19.16 1.62 25.50
N PHE A 198 -18.53 0.45 25.54
CA PHE A 198 -17.25 0.22 24.88
C PHE A 198 -17.49 -0.42 23.51
N THR A 199 -16.99 0.19 22.46
CA THR A 199 -17.18 -0.28 21.08
C THR A 199 -15.84 -0.66 20.47
N ASN A 200 -15.73 -1.87 19.92
CA ASN A 200 -14.58 -2.30 19.14
C ASN A 200 -15.03 -2.58 17.69
N ILE A 201 -14.44 -1.83 16.75
CA ILE A 201 -14.72 -1.97 15.32
C ILE A 201 -13.44 -2.43 14.64
N SER A 202 -13.27 -3.74 14.46
CA SER A 202 -12.12 -4.30 13.75
C SER A 202 -12.44 -5.69 13.17
N ARG A 203 -11.53 -6.19 12.30
CA ARG A 203 -11.65 -7.58 11.82
C ARG A 203 -11.41 -8.56 12.95
N ILE A 204 -12.15 -9.68 12.95
CA ILE A 204 -11.96 -10.77 13.94
C ILE A 204 -10.73 -11.59 13.52
N ILE A 205 -9.57 -11.18 13.99
CA ILE A 205 -8.27 -11.83 13.76
C ILE A 205 -7.40 -11.69 15.01
N PRO A 206 -6.52 -12.66 15.31
CA PRO A 206 -5.80 -12.73 16.59
C PRO A 206 -5.10 -11.45 17.02
N TYR A 207 -4.38 -10.80 16.11
CA TYR A 207 -3.60 -9.58 16.42
C TYR A 207 -4.46 -8.31 16.65
N LYS A 208 -5.79 -8.39 16.51
CA LYS A 208 -6.71 -7.29 16.89
C LYS A 208 -7.16 -7.35 18.34
N GLY A 209 -6.75 -8.38 19.07
CA GLY A 209 -6.88 -8.43 20.53
C GLY A 209 -8.30 -8.66 21.06
N HIS A 210 -9.25 -9.16 20.24
CA HIS A 210 -10.63 -9.42 20.70
C HIS A 210 -10.71 -10.28 21.94
N SER A 211 -9.93 -11.38 21.98
CA SER A 211 -9.90 -12.27 23.15
C SER A 211 -9.39 -11.57 24.41
N LEU A 212 -8.41 -10.67 24.27
CA LEU A 212 -7.91 -9.88 25.38
C LEU A 212 -8.98 -8.88 25.87
N LEU A 213 -9.65 -8.20 24.92
CA LEU A 213 -10.73 -7.27 25.25
C LEU A 213 -11.84 -7.94 26.04
N ILE A 214 -12.31 -9.13 25.61
CA ILE A 214 -13.36 -9.90 26.28
C ILE A 214 -12.92 -10.28 27.71
N ARG A 215 -11.68 -10.74 27.91
CA ARG A 215 -11.15 -11.06 29.25
C ARG A 215 -11.10 -9.84 30.17
N ILE A 216 -10.67 -8.68 29.65
CA ILE A 216 -10.64 -7.43 30.41
C ILE A 216 -12.06 -7.05 30.84
N PHE A 217 -13.03 -7.19 29.96
CA PHE A 217 -14.44 -6.92 30.25
C PHE A 217 -14.98 -7.85 31.34
N ASP A 218 -14.73 -9.16 31.25
CA ASP A 218 -15.13 -10.12 32.26
C ASP A 218 -14.56 -9.78 33.65
N MET A 219 -13.30 -9.33 33.70
CA MET A 219 -12.66 -8.87 34.94
C MET A 219 -13.30 -7.60 35.50
N LEU A 220 -13.73 -6.66 34.65
CA LEU A 220 -14.37 -5.41 35.08
C LEU A 220 -15.80 -5.65 35.59
N CYS A 221 -16.53 -6.60 35.00
CA CYS A 221 -17.90 -6.92 35.44
C CYS A 221 -17.96 -7.75 36.76
N LYS A 222 -16.83 -8.36 37.16
CA LYS A 222 -16.73 -9.13 38.43
C LYS A 222 -16.30 -8.28 39.62
N LYS A 223 -16.03 -7.01 39.45
CA LYS A 223 -15.77 -6.01 40.49
C LYS A 223 -17.04 -5.22 40.81
#